data_e9257f285a1a9d40d38f7a6640dc468a
#
_entry.id   e9257f285a1a9d40d38f7a6640dc468a
#
_cell.length_a   1.000
_cell.length_b   1.000
_cell.length_c   1.000
_cell.angle_alpha   90.00
_cell.angle_beta   90.00
_cell.angle_gamma   90.00
#
_symmetry.space_group_name_H-M   'P 1'
#
loop_
_entity.id
_entity.type
_entity.pdbx_description
1 polymer ?
#
loop_
_entity_poly.entity_id
_entity_poly.type
_entity_poly.pdbx_seq_one_letter_code
_entity_poly.pdbx_strand_id
1 'polypeptide(L)'
;MAELTGIESKTFSAQNFRLESGATLPVLELAYETYGSLASAKDNAILVVHGYTSSHHAAGKNAPGKQGRGVPEGSLGWFDGLIGPGKAVDTNHYFVVSVNALGSAHGSTGPNCPDPRTGKPYGPTFPDITMRDIVASQKLLVDSLGLKSLVAVIGPSMGGFQSFQWAASYPGFMKAIVPSVTAPRSPGGLDRLESLQARLASDPNWNGGWYYDNGGIARTLEEIRFETLMSYGQNEILAETMPDPKARAAAIRANAQAWSKIYDGHSMVVLRKAIGTIDVTGDYAKLKGTKILYVQSPTDKLFDIALSPAYVSDMRKAGIDVTYVELPTDKGHMASHADAALWAPILGAFLRRLS
;
A
#
# COMPACT_ATOMS: atom_id res chain seq x y z
N MET A 1 -11.10 -16.73 -17.45
CA MET A 1 -10.00 -16.98 -16.51
C MET A 1 -10.61 -17.40 -15.19
N ALA A 2 -9.98 -18.32 -14.45
CA ALA A 2 -10.48 -18.72 -13.14
C ALA A 2 -10.35 -17.54 -12.16
N GLU A 3 -11.41 -17.27 -11.39
CA GLU A 3 -11.40 -16.23 -10.35
C GLU A 3 -10.74 -16.78 -9.07
N LEU A 4 -10.02 -15.91 -8.36
CA LEU A 4 -9.57 -16.19 -6.99
C LEU A 4 -10.76 -16.05 -6.05
N THR A 5 -11.13 -17.13 -5.41
CA THR A 5 -12.22 -17.17 -4.41
C THR A 5 -11.73 -17.84 -3.13
N GLY A 6 -12.48 -17.65 -2.05
CA GLY A 6 -12.15 -18.31 -0.79
C GLY A 6 -10.89 -17.78 -0.10
N ILE A 7 -10.53 -16.53 -0.38
CA ILE A 7 -9.36 -15.88 0.22
C ILE A 7 -9.60 -15.70 1.73
N GLU A 8 -8.56 -16.00 2.51
CA GLU A 8 -8.57 -15.82 3.96
C GLU A 8 -7.53 -14.81 4.41
N SER A 9 -7.96 -13.83 5.21
CA SER A 9 -7.04 -12.96 5.91
C SER A 9 -6.38 -13.74 7.08
N LYS A 10 -5.06 -13.60 7.18
CA LYS A 10 -4.20 -14.24 8.18
C LYS A 10 -3.53 -13.18 9.05
N THR A 11 -3.05 -13.57 10.21
CA THR A 11 -2.30 -12.69 11.11
C THR A 11 -0.94 -13.32 11.42
N PHE A 12 0.11 -12.53 11.21
CA PHE A 12 1.46 -12.79 11.74
C PHE A 12 1.62 -12.03 13.05
N SER A 13 2.27 -12.60 14.04
CA SER A 13 2.55 -11.95 15.33
C SER A 13 4.01 -12.11 15.73
N ALA A 14 4.58 -11.03 16.27
CA ALA A 14 5.91 -11.01 16.88
C ALA A 14 5.89 -10.17 18.16
N GLN A 15 6.82 -10.43 19.06
CA GLN A 15 6.94 -9.72 20.34
C GLN A 15 8.11 -8.72 20.29
N ASN A 16 7.94 -7.62 21.04
CA ASN A 16 9.01 -6.65 21.29
C ASN A 16 9.65 -6.08 20.02
N PHE A 17 8.81 -5.65 19.06
CA PHE A 17 9.30 -5.03 17.84
C PHE A 17 9.89 -3.66 18.13
N ARG A 18 11.20 -3.52 17.90
CA ARG A 18 11.93 -2.27 18.12
C ARG A 18 11.86 -1.37 16.89
N LEU A 19 11.41 -0.13 17.07
CA LEU A 19 11.36 0.91 16.06
C LEU A 19 12.69 1.64 15.92
N GLU A 20 12.91 2.32 14.78
CA GLU A 20 14.08 3.19 14.57
C GLU A 20 14.21 4.28 15.64
N SER A 21 13.10 4.78 16.15
CA SER A 21 13.07 5.76 17.26
C SER A 21 13.63 5.21 18.58
N GLY A 22 13.84 3.89 18.67
CA GLY A 22 14.20 3.19 19.91
C GLY A 22 13.00 2.77 20.77
N ALA A 23 11.77 3.22 20.43
CA ALA A 23 10.56 2.74 21.08
C ALA A 23 10.32 1.26 20.72
N THR A 24 9.57 0.56 21.56
CA THR A 24 9.24 -0.86 21.36
C THR A 24 7.74 -1.04 21.35
N LEU A 25 7.22 -1.67 20.30
CA LEU A 25 5.86 -2.21 20.30
C LEU A 25 5.88 -3.57 21.01
N PRO A 26 5.15 -3.74 22.13
CA PRO A 26 5.12 -5.01 22.86
C PRO A 26 4.65 -6.18 22.00
N VAL A 27 3.65 -5.91 21.14
CA VAL A 27 3.11 -6.88 20.19
C VAL A 27 3.04 -6.22 18.81
N LEU A 28 3.66 -6.86 17.83
CA LEU A 28 3.50 -6.57 16.42
C LEU A 28 2.58 -7.61 15.80
N GLU A 29 1.47 -7.17 15.23
CA GLU A 29 0.63 -7.99 14.37
C GLU A 29 0.59 -7.41 12.97
N LEU A 30 0.66 -8.27 11.96
CA LEU A 30 0.45 -7.90 10.56
C LEU A 30 -0.63 -8.78 9.96
N ALA A 31 -1.69 -8.15 9.47
CA ALA A 31 -2.69 -8.83 8.65
C ALA A 31 -2.13 -9.04 7.25
N TYR A 32 -2.36 -10.22 6.67
CA TYR A 32 -1.89 -10.54 5.33
C TYR A 32 -2.76 -11.60 4.65
N GLU A 33 -2.67 -11.67 3.35
CA GLU A 33 -3.27 -12.70 2.51
C GLU A 33 -2.20 -13.38 1.66
N THR A 34 -2.49 -14.58 1.18
CA THR A 34 -1.62 -15.30 0.26
C THR A 34 -2.41 -15.84 -0.91
N TYR A 35 -1.82 -15.81 -2.10
CA TYR A 35 -2.42 -16.32 -3.32
C TYR A 35 -1.43 -17.25 -4.03
N GLY A 36 -1.93 -18.34 -4.64
CA GLY A 36 -1.08 -19.34 -5.27
C GLY A 36 -0.39 -20.27 -4.27
N SER A 37 0.60 -21.00 -4.74
CA SER A 37 1.31 -22.02 -3.96
C SER A 37 2.80 -21.75 -3.89
N LEU A 38 3.36 -21.87 -2.68
CA LEU A 38 4.80 -21.76 -2.47
C LEU A 38 5.51 -22.99 -3.03
N ALA A 39 6.47 -22.77 -3.94
CA ALA A 39 7.31 -23.83 -4.47
C ALA A 39 8.19 -24.46 -3.39
N SER A 40 8.58 -25.72 -3.55
CA SER A 40 9.45 -26.43 -2.60
C SER A 40 10.81 -25.74 -2.42
N ALA A 41 11.33 -25.11 -3.49
CA ALA A 41 12.55 -24.30 -3.44
C ALA A 41 12.37 -22.94 -2.75
N LYS A 42 11.11 -22.50 -2.52
CA LYS A 42 10.75 -21.22 -1.91
C LYS A 42 11.33 -19.99 -2.63
N ASP A 43 11.44 -20.06 -3.95
CA ASP A 43 12.06 -19.05 -4.81
C ASP A 43 11.07 -18.34 -5.75
N ASN A 44 9.77 -18.65 -5.64
CA ASN A 44 8.69 -18.10 -6.46
C ASN A 44 7.82 -17.04 -5.75
N ALA A 45 8.30 -16.46 -4.64
CA ALA A 45 7.50 -15.54 -3.85
C ALA A 45 7.54 -14.11 -4.39
N ILE A 46 6.37 -13.46 -4.45
CA ILE A 46 6.19 -12.03 -4.74
C ILE A 46 5.52 -11.37 -3.52
N LEU A 47 6.08 -10.26 -3.06
CA LEU A 47 5.45 -9.43 -2.02
C LEU A 47 4.67 -8.29 -2.68
N VAL A 48 3.41 -8.14 -2.30
CA VAL A 48 2.54 -7.04 -2.73
C VAL A 48 2.25 -6.13 -1.54
N VAL A 49 2.49 -4.83 -1.72
CA VAL A 49 2.38 -3.82 -0.67
C VAL A 49 1.46 -2.69 -1.11
N HIS A 50 0.54 -2.30 -0.23
CA HIS A 50 -0.58 -1.43 -0.59
C HIS A 50 -0.28 0.07 -0.48
N GLY A 51 -1.13 0.88 -1.12
CA GLY A 51 -1.14 2.34 -1.02
C GLY A 51 -1.69 2.84 0.33
N TYR A 52 -1.57 4.14 0.58
CA TYR A 52 -1.79 4.84 1.85
C TYR A 52 -3.06 4.45 2.62
N THR A 53 -4.19 4.35 1.93
CA THR A 53 -5.51 4.10 2.55
C THR A 53 -6.14 2.77 2.13
N SER A 54 -5.35 1.87 1.57
CA SER A 54 -5.75 0.54 1.14
C SER A 54 -5.41 -0.52 2.20
N SER A 55 -5.57 -1.78 1.86
CA SER A 55 -5.39 -2.91 2.76
C SER A 55 -4.58 -4.04 2.10
N HIS A 56 -4.37 -5.13 2.83
CA HIS A 56 -3.75 -6.35 2.32
C HIS A 56 -4.64 -7.14 1.34
N HIS A 57 -5.92 -6.79 1.17
CA HIS A 57 -6.82 -7.48 0.23
C HIS A 57 -6.53 -7.04 -1.21
N ALA A 58 -5.54 -7.68 -1.85
CA ALA A 58 -5.06 -7.28 -3.17
C ALA A 58 -5.79 -7.96 -4.33
N ALA A 59 -6.31 -9.18 -4.19
CA ALA A 59 -6.94 -9.92 -5.29
C ALA A 59 -8.04 -10.86 -4.84
N GLY A 60 -8.97 -11.15 -5.75
CA GLY A 60 -10.06 -12.07 -5.53
C GLY A 60 -11.11 -11.58 -4.56
N LYS A 61 -11.93 -12.52 -4.08
CA LYS A 61 -12.97 -12.27 -3.06
C LYS A 61 -12.73 -13.13 -1.83
N ASN A 62 -12.87 -12.52 -0.67
CA ASN A 62 -12.74 -13.24 0.60
C ASN A 62 -13.78 -14.36 0.73
N ALA A 63 -13.41 -15.44 1.43
CA ALA A 63 -14.37 -16.41 1.92
C ALA A 63 -15.31 -15.73 2.95
N PRO A 64 -16.59 -16.13 2.99
CA PRO A 64 -17.55 -15.59 3.96
C PRO A 64 -17.01 -15.69 5.39
N GLY A 65 -17.04 -14.58 6.13
CA GLY A 65 -16.53 -14.52 7.50
C GLY A 65 -15.00 -14.62 7.67
N LYS A 66 -14.23 -14.64 6.57
CA LYS A 66 -12.76 -14.79 6.57
C LYS A 66 -12.02 -13.53 6.09
N GLN A 67 -12.74 -12.46 5.88
CA GLN A 67 -12.16 -11.16 5.53
C GLN A 67 -11.36 -10.59 6.72
N GLY A 68 -10.32 -9.83 6.40
CA GLY A 68 -9.55 -9.11 7.40
C GLY A 68 -10.35 -7.98 8.04
N ARG A 69 -9.93 -7.53 9.21
CA ARG A 69 -10.53 -6.38 9.91
C ARG A 69 -10.56 -5.16 8.99
N GLY A 70 -11.71 -4.56 8.82
CA GLY A 70 -11.89 -3.39 7.96
C GLY A 70 -11.87 -3.68 6.45
N VAL A 71 -11.93 -4.93 6.03
CA VAL A 71 -12.14 -5.35 4.63
C VAL A 71 -13.57 -5.82 4.49
N PRO A 72 -14.44 -5.13 3.73
CA PRO A 72 -15.84 -5.53 3.59
C PRO A 72 -15.97 -6.90 2.91
N GLU A 73 -16.95 -7.70 3.35
CA GLU A 73 -17.24 -8.99 2.75
C GLU A 73 -17.62 -8.84 1.27
N GLY A 74 -17.09 -9.74 0.43
CA GLY A 74 -17.37 -9.76 -1.01
C GLY A 74 -16.70 -8.65 -1.82
N SER A 75 -15.91 -7.75 -1.18
CA SER A 75 -15.12 -6.77 -1.92
C SER A 75 -14.10 -7.45 -2.81
N LEU A 76 -13.87 -6.89 -3.99
CA LEU A 76 -12.83 -7.32 -4.90
C LEU A 76 -11.50 -6.67 -4.50
N GLY A 77 -10.41 -7.44 -4.56
CA GLY A 77 -9.08 -6.92 -4.28
C GLY A 77 -8.67 -5.80 -5.23
N TRP A 78 -7.92 -4.83 -4.71
CA TRP A 78 -7.58 -3.60 -5.47
C TRP A 78 -6.62 -3.83 -6.64
N PHE A 79 -5.88 -4.95 -6.71
CA PHE A 79 -5.06 -5.39 -7.83
C PHE A 79 -5.59 -6.65 -8.52
N ASP A 80 -6.88 -6.95 -8.36
CA ASP A 80 -7.48 -8.14 -8.97
C ASP A 80 -7.27 -8.21 -10.49
N GLY A 81 -7.23 -7.08 -11.17
CA GLY A 81 -6.91 -7.02 -12.61
C GLY A 81 -5.53 -7.56 -13.00
N LEU A 82 -4.58 -7.63 -12.05
CA LEU A 82 -3.18 -8.03 -12.28
C LEU A 82 -2.81 -9.37 -11.65
N ILE A 83 -3.48 -9.78 -10.56
CA ILE A 83 -3.12 -10.94 -9.75
C ILE A 83 -4.18 -12.03 -9.91
N GLY A 84 -3.76 -13.23 -10.26
CA GLY A 84 -4.66 -14.39 -10.39
C GLY A 84 -4.17 -15.41 -11.39
N PRO A 85 -4.87 -16.55 -11.53
CA PRO A 85 -4.49 -17.58 -12.49
C PRO A 85 -4.47 -17.04 -13.93
N GLY A 86 -3.30 -17.12 -14.59
CA GLY A 86 -3.11 -16.64 -15.97
C GLY A 86 -3.07 -15.13 -16.14
N LYS A 87 -3.07 -14.33 -15.04
CA LYS A 87 -2.91 -12.88 -15.07
C LYS A 87 -1.41 -12.49 -15.10
N ALA A 88 -1.10 -11.20 -15.05
CA ALA A 88 0.28 -10.71 -15.11
C ALA A 88 1.14 -11.24 -13.95
N VAL A 89 0.59 -11.25 -12.74
CA VAL A 89 1.11 -11.94 -11.56
C VAL A 89 0.37 -13.28 -11.47
N ASP A 90 0.87 -14.27 -12.22
CA ASP A 90 0.20 -15.55 -12.40
C ASP A 90 0.35 -16.43 -11.15
N THR A 91 -0.75 -16.62 -10.43
CA THR A 91 -0.79 -17.44 -9.22
C THR A 91 -0.68 -18.95 -9.47
N ASN A 92 -0.64 -19.40 -10.73
CA ASN A 92 -0.22 -20.77 -11.07
C ASN A 92 1.30 -20.95 -10.93
N HIS A 93 2.09 -19.85 -10.98
CA HIS A 93 3.54 -19.87 -10.92
C HIS A 93 4.08 -19.20 -9.68
N TYR A 94 3.45 -18.12 -9.24
CA TYR A 94 3.93 -17.30 -8.12
C TYR A 94 3.14 -17.53 -6.85
N PHE A 95 3.84 -17.57 -5.73
CA PHE A 95 3.27 -17.44 -4.40
C PHE A 95 3.28 -15.97 -4.02
N VAL A 96 2.10 -15.37 -3.96
CA VAL A 96 1.95 -13.95 -3.67
C VAL A 96 1.61 -13.76 -2.20
N VAL A 97 2.34 -12.89 -1.51
CA VAL A 97 2.04 -12.42 -0.15
C VAL A 97 1.61 -10.97 -0.24
N SER A 98 0.40 -10.66 0.19
CA SER A 98 -0.09 -9.29 0.31
C SER A 98 -0.23 -8.92 1.78
N VAL A 99 0.46 -7.87 2.24
CA VAL A 99 0.57 -7.51 3.65
C VAL A 99 0.01 -6.13 3.94
N ASN A 100 -0.72 -6.00 5.05
CA ASN A 100 -1.17 -4.71 5.56
C ASN A 100 -0.04 -4.04 6.35
N ALA A 101 0.22 -2.77 6.05
CA ALA A 101 1.32 -2.02 6.64
C ALA A 101 1.13 -1.82 8.15
N LEU A 102 2.23 -1.87 8.91
CA LEU A 102 2.29 -1.38 10.28
C LEU A 102 1.76 0.06 10.35
N GLY A 103 0.92 0.37 11.30
CA GLY A 103 0.29 1.69 11.45
C GLY A 103 -1.03 1.85 10.68
N SER A 104 -1.38 0.92 9.77
CA SER A 104 -2.64 0.94 9.03
C SER A 104 -3.81 0.39 9.86
N ALA A 105 -5.05 0.81 9.51
CA ALA A 105 -6.26 0.46 10.25
C ALA A 105 -6.84 -0.93 9.94
N HIS A 106 -6.27 -1.69 9.00
CA HIS A 106 -6.87 -2.92 8.47
C HIS A 106 -6.28 -4.20 9.08
N GLY A 107 -6.15 -4.26 10.40
CA GLY A 107 -5.79 -5.48 11.14
C GLY A 107 -4.32 -5.66 11.48
N SER A 108 -3.42 -4.80 10.99
CA SER A 108 -2.06 -4.71 11.52
C SER A 108 -2.02 -3.80 12.75
N THR A 109 -1.01 -3.97 13.60
CA THR A 109 -0.77 -3.08 14.75
C THR A 109 -0.75 -1.63 14.29
N GLY A 110 -1.61 -0.82 14.87
CA GLY A 110 -1.81 0.57 14.53
C GLY A 110 -2.49 1.33 15.67
N PRO A 111 -2.74 2.64 15.50
CA PRO A 111 -3.33 3.49 16.56
C PRO A 111 -4.67 2.98 17.08
N ASN A 112 -5.51 2.37 16.25
CA ASN A 112 -6.81 1.83 16.64
C ASN A 112 -6.75 0.43 17.31
N CYS A 113 -5.56 -0.13 17.45
CA CYS A 113 -5.37 -1.41 18.15
C CYS A 113 -5.27 -1.18 19.67
N PRO A 114 -5.70 -2.15 20.49
CA PRO A 114 -5.48 -2.09 21.94
C PRO A 114 -3.97 -2.04 22.27
N ASP A 115 -3.57 -1.10 23.10
CA ASP A 115 -2.27 -1.12 23.75
C ASP A 115 -2.29 -2.22 24.81
N PRO A 116 -1.42 -3.24 24.75
CA PRO A 116 -1.40 -4.33 25.72
C PRO A 116 -1.19 -3.88 27.18
N ARG A 117 -0.64 -2.68 27.38
CA ARG A 117 -0.38 -2.11 28.71
C ARG A 117 -1.64 -1.54 29.36
N THR A 118 -2.61 -1.11 28.57
CA THR A 118 -3.80 -0.40 29.05
C THR A 118 -5.12 -1.08 28.67
N GLY A 119 -5.11 -1.93 27.63
CA GLY A 119 -6.31 -2.54 27.03
C GLY A 119 -7.14 -1.55 26.19
N LYS A 120 -6.75 -0.27 26.10
CA LYS A 120 -7.41 0.76 25.28
C LYS A 120 -6.67 0.97 23.96
N PRO A 121 -7.32 1.54 22.93
CA PRO A 121 -6.60 1.92 21.71
C PRO A 121 -5.36 2.75 22.01
N TYR A 122 -4.29 2.55 21.25
CA TYR A 122 -3.10 3.42 21.36
C TYR A 122 -3.46 4.88 21.12
N GLY A 123 -4.33 5.13 20.12
CA GLY A 123 -4.76 6.48 19.76
C GLY A 123 -3.59 7.42 19.50
N PRO A 124 -3.61 8.63 20.11
CA PRO A 124 -2.55 9.62 19.94
C PRO A 124 -1.21 9.20 20.57
N THR A 125 -1.18 8.13 21.37
CA THR A 125 0.07 7.63 22.00
C THR A 125 0.79 6.57 21.17
N PHE A 126 0.26 6.21 20.00
CA PHE A 126 0.95 5.31 19.09
C PHE A 126 2.29 5.95 18.68
N PRO A 127 3.41 5.21 18.77
CA PRO A 127 4.71 5.79 18.46
C PRO A 127 4.82 6.18 16.99
N ASP A 128 5.59 7.22 16.69
CA ASP A 128 5.95 7.53 15.32
C ASP A 128 6.76 6.40 14.71
N ILE A 129 6.41 6.03 13.49
CA ILE A 129 7.08 5.01 12.71
C ILE A 129 7.64 5.60 11.42
N THR A 130 8.64 4.95 10.86
CA THR A 130 9.26 5.31 9.59
C THR A 130 8.89 4.32 8.49
N MET A 131 9.21 4.64 7.23
CA MET A 131 9.08 3.69 6.14
C MET A 131 9.97 2.46 6.34
N ARG A 132 11.12 2.61 7.01
CA ARG A 132 12.00 1.49 7.37
C ARG A 132 11.37 0.58 8.42
N ASP A 133 10.66 1.13 9.41
CA ASP A 133 9.93 0.32 10.40
C ASP A 133 8.83 -0.51 9.73
N ILE A 134 8.08 0.08 8.78
CA ILE A 134 7.06 -0.64 8.01
C ILE A 134 7.72 -1.81 7.27
N VAL A 135 8.78 -1.56 6.53
CA VAL A 135 9.49 -2.59 5.74
C VAL A 135 10.17 -3.63 6.65
N ALA A 136 10.73 -3.23 7.79
CA ALA A 136 11.31 -4.16 8.76
C ALA A 136 10.26 -5.10 9.36
N SER A 137 9.05 -4.59 9.66
CA SER A 137 7.94 -5.42 10.13
C SER A 137 7.50 -6.46 9.09
N GLN A 138 7.43 -6.06 7.81
CA GLN A 138 7.13 -6.96 6.70
C GLN A 138 8.22 -8.02 6.49
N LYS A 139 9.49 -7.65 6.72
CA LYS A 139 10.61 -8.62 6.62
C LYS A 139 10.47 -9.73 7.66
N LEU A 140 10.02 -9.43 8.88
CA LEU A 140 9.74 -10.46 9.89
C LEU A 140 8.65 -11.44 9.43
N LEU A 141 7.57 -10.95 8.80
CA LEU A 141 6.56 -11.82 8.21
C LEU A 141 7.15 -12.69 7.11
N VAL A 142 7.90 -12.11 6.17
CA VAL A 142 8.53 -12.83 5.06
C VAL A 142 9.48 -13.93 5.58
N ASP A 143 10.26 -13.64 6.62
CA ASP A 143 11.15 -14.60 7.27
C ASP A 143 10.38 -15.72 7.96
N SER A 144 9.24 -15.40 8.62
CA SER A 144 8.41 -16.40 9.28
C SER A 144 7.79 -17.40 8.31
N LEU A 145 7.57 -17.01 7.05
CA LEU A 145 7.15 -17.90 5.97
C LEU A 145 8.30 -18.75 5.41
N GLY A 146 9.51 -18.53 5.92
CA GLY A 146 10.73 -19.22 5.50
C GLY A 146 11.23 -18.80 4.12
N LEU A 147 10.83 -17.63 3.63
CA LEU A 147 11.28 -17.10 2.34
C LEU A 147 12.69 -16.53 2.47
N LYS A 148 13.60 -16.97 1.62
CA LYS A 148 15.00 -16.56 1.60
C LYS A 148 15.30 -15.45 0.57
N SER A 149 14.38 -15.26 -0.36
CA SER A 149 14.43 -14.23 -1.40
C SER A 149 13.03 -13.99 -1.97
N LEU A 150 12.86 -12.88 -2.68
CA LEU A 150 11.65 -12.56 -3.41
C LEU A 150 11.95 -12.43 -4.91
N VAL A 151 11.00 -12.85 -5.75
CA VAL A 151 11.03 -12.54 -7.18
C VAL A 151 10.87 -11.04 -7.37
N ALA A 152 9.87 -10.45 -6.72
CA ALA A 152 9.64 -9.02 -6.78
C ALA A 152 8.92 -8.48 -5.53
N VAL A 153 9.07 -7.16 -5.29
CA VAL A 153 8.18 -6.38 -4.42
C VAL A 153 7.39 -5.41 -5.31
N ILE A 154 6.06 -5.47 -5.25
CA ILE A 154 5.16 -4.72 -6.14
C ILE A 154 4.25 -3.83 -5.32
N GLY A 155 4.14 -2.55 -5.66
CA GLY A 155 3.19 -1.67 -4.98
C GLY A 155 2.98 -0.31 -5.62
N PRO A 156 1.74 0.23 -5.56
CA PRO A 156 1.39 1.57 -6.02
C PRO A 156 1.55 2.61 -4.90
N SER A 157 1.86 3.87 -5.25
CA SER A 157 1.84 5.00 -4.32
C SER A 157 2.73 4.76 -3.10
N MET A 158 2.18 4.75 -1.88
CA MET A 158 2.91 4.37 -0.66
C MET A 158 3.48 2.94 -0.77
N GLY A 159 2.83 2.04 -1.50
CA GLY A 159 3.38 0.71 -1.82
C GLY A 159 4.64 0.81 -2.68
N GLY A 160 4.71 1.78 -3.58
CA GLY A 160 5.92 2.06 -4.35
C GLY A 160 7.06 2.58 -3.47
N PHE A 161 6.77 3.43 -2.47
CA PHE A 161 7.74 3.83 -1.45
C PHE A 161 8.26 2.62 -0.66
N GLN A 162 7.35 1.73 -0.25
CA GLN A 162 7.74 0.48 0.41
C GLN A 162 8.63 -0.38 -0.50
N SER A 163 8.32 -0.47 -1.80
CA SER A 163 9.14 -1.23 -2.77
C SER A 163 10.56 -0.67 -2.88
N PHE A 164 10.71 0.64 -2.99
CA PHE A 164 12.02 1.30 -2.99
C PHE A 164 12.75 1.10 -1.67
N GLN A 165 12.05 1.24 -0.53
CA GLN A 165 12.65 1.03 0.79
C GLN A 165 13.08 -0.41 1.00
N TRP A 166 12.33 -1.41 0.48
CA TRP A 166 12.72 -2.81 0.50
C TRP A 166 14.06 -3.03 -0.19
N ALA A 167 14.24 -2.49 -1.40
CA ALA A 167 15.48 -2.62 -2.15
C ALA A 167 16.67 -1.94 -1.45
N ALA A 168 16.42 -0.79 -0.80
CA ALA A 168 17.45 -0.05 -0.06
C ALA A 168 17.81 -0.71 1.28
N SER A 169 16.82 -1.32 1.98
CA SER A 169 17.05 -1.94 3.29
C SER A 169 17.59 -3.35 3.20
N TYR A 170 17.25 -4.09 2.14
CA TYR A 170 17.60 -5.50 1.96
C TYR A 170 18.18 -5.77 0.56
N PRO A 171 19.37 -5.19 0.25
CA PRO A 171 20.03 -5.39 -1.05
C PRO A 171 20.21 -6.88 -1.36
N GLY A 172 19.88 -7.29 -2.58
CA GLY A 172 20.01 -8.67 -3.02
C GLY A 172 18.94 -9.64 -2.51
N PHE A 173 18.01 -9.20 -1.65
CA PHE A 173 16.92 -10.06 -1.16
C PHE A 173 15.80 -10.25 -2.19
N MET A 174 15.65 -9.35 -3.15
CA MET A 174 14.71 -9.46 -4.26
C MET A 174 15.40 -9.30 -5.61
N LYS A 175 14.88 -10.00 -6.64
CA LYS A 175 15.37 -9.86 -8.02
C LYS A 175 14.92 -8.53 -8.64
N ALA A 176 13.74 -8.03 -8.23
CA ALA A 176 13.17 -6.80 -8.78
C ALA A 176 12.25 -6.05 -7.80
N ILE A 177 11.99 -4.78 -8.11
CA ILE A 177 10.86 -4.00 -7.57
C ILE A 177 10.01 -3.46 -8.72
N VAL A 178 8.70 -3.30 -8.45
CA VAL A 178 7.73 -2.74 -9.38
C VAL A 178 6.96 -1.60 -8.71
N PRO A 179 7.60 -0.43 -8.51
CA PRO A 179 6.94 0.75 -8.00
C PRO A 179 6.07 1.40 -9.10
N SER A 180 4.80 1.69 -8.79
CA SER A 180 3.88 2.38 -9.71
C SER A 180 3.24 3.60 -9.08
N VAL A 181 2.97 4.64 -9.88
CA VAL A 181 2.37 5.93 -9.46
C VAL A 181 2.99 6.47 -8.16
N THR A 182 4.31 6.60 -8.17
CA THR A 182 5.13 6.90 -6.98
C THR A 182 6.45 7.57 -7.35
N ALA A 183 7.33 7.81 -6.37
CA ALA A 183 8.68 8.34 -6.57
C ALA A 183 9.67 7.66 -5.60
N PRO A 184 11.01 7.74 -5.83
CA PRO A 184 12.01 7.21 -4.92
C PRO A 184 12.16 8.02 -3.62
N ARG A 185 11.50 9.17 -3.52
CA ARG A 185 11.40 9.99 -2.31
C ARG A 185 10.02 10.63 -2.18
N SER A 186 9.66 11.01 -0.97
CA SER A 186 8.41 11.75 -0.73
C SER A 186 8.41 13.09 -1.49
N PRO A 187 7.32 13.43 -2.20
CA PRO A 187 7.22 14.69 -2.93
C PRO A 187 7.03 15.93 -2.04
N GLY A 188 7.02 15.77 -0.72
CA GLY A 188 7.01 16.89 0.16
C GLY A 188 6.07 16.81 1.34
N GLY A 189 6.07 17.68 2.07
CA GLY A 189 6.05 18.78 2.94
C GLY A 189 5.38 18.48 4.25
N LEU A 190 5.90 19.06 5.32
CA LEU A 190 5.27 19.07 6.66
C LEU A 190 3.90 19.75 6.64
N ASP A 191 3.70 20.73 5.75
CA ASP A 191 2.44 21.44 5.50
C ASP A 191 1.23 20.54 5.25
N ARG A 192 1.42 19.46 4.48
CA ARG A 192 0.35 18.48 4.22
C ARG A 192 0.01 17.64 5.46
N LEU A 193 0.99 17.37 6.33
CA LEU A 193 0.76 16.69 7.60
C LEU A 193 0.03 17.60 8.56
N GLU A 194 0.49 18.84 8.72
CA GLU A 194 -0.13 19.85 9.58
C GLU A 194 -1.58 20.14 9.17
N SER A 195 -1.84 20.29 7.87
CA SER A 195 -3.19 20.43 7.32
C SER A 195 -4.09 19.26 7.69
N LEU A 196 -3.61 18.02 7.55
CA LEU A 196 -4.36 16.83 7.92
C LEU A 196 -4.67 16.81 9.42
N GLN A 197 -3.66 17.08 10.26
CA GLN A 197 -3.82 17.09 11.71
C GLN A 197 -4.80 18.18 12.16
N ALA A 198 -4.69 19.41 11.61
CA ALA A 198 -5.60 20.51 11.90
C ALA A 198 -7.04 20.16 11.51
N ARG A 199 -7.23 19.51 10.35
CA ARG A 199 -8.54 19.10 9.88
C ARG A 199 -9.17 18.03 10.76
N LEU A 200 -8.41 17.02 11.18
CA LEU A 200 -8.88 16.01 12.13
C LEU A 200 -9.22 16.64 13.48
N ALA A 201 -8.36 17.54 13.97
CA ALA A 201 -8.55 18.22 15.25
C ALA A 201 -9.76 19.18 15.25
N SER A 202 -10.25 19.61 14.10
CA SER A 202 -11.45 20.45 13.98
C SER A 202 -12.76 19.67 14.13
N ASP A 203 -12.73 18.33 14.15
CA ASP A 203 -13.94 17.52 14.37
C ASP A 203 -14.42 17.71 15.81
N PRO A 204 -15.74 17.98 16.03
CA PRO A 204 -16.28 18.17 17.37
C PRO A 204 -16.03 17.00 18.33
N ASN A 205 -15.86 15.79 17.80
CA ASN A 205 -15.63 14.59 18.57
C ASN A 205 -14.14 14.27 18.78
N TRP A 206 -13.24 15.11 18.30
CA TRP A 206 -11.78 14.83 18.34
C TRP A 206 -11.25 14.56 19.74
N ASN A 207 -11.71 15.32 20.74
CA ASN A 207 -11.37 15.13 22.15
C ASN A 207 -9.86 14.93 22.40
N GLY A 208 -9.02 15.84 21.87
CA GLY A 208 -7.55 15.70 22.01
C GLY A 208 -6.96 14.46 21.34
N GLY A 209 -7.69 13.85 20.39
CA GLY A 209 -7.32 12.61 19.72
C GLY A 209 -7.96 11.34 20.32
N TRP A 210 -8.64 11.46 21.44
CA TRP A 210 -9.34 10.33 22.11
C TRP A 210 -10.81 10.24 21.67
N TYR A 211 -11.05 10.16 20.36
CA TYR A 211 -12.41 10.14 19.78
C TYR A 211 -13.08 8.76 19.81
N TYR A 212 -12.37 7.69 20.18
CA TYR A 212 -12.91 6.32 20.13
C TYR A 212 -14.15 6.13 20.99
N ASP A 213 -14.16 6.72 22.19
CA ASP A 213 -15.30 6.67 23.13
C ASP A 213 -16.15 7.93 23.07
N ASN A 214 -15.91 8.83 22.09
CA ASN A 214 -16.58 10.14 21.96
C ASN A 214 -17.37 10.28 20.65
N GLY A 215 -17.96 9.17 20.16
CA GLY A 215 -18.79 9.18 18.94
C GLY A 215 -18.03 9.06 17.63
N GLY A 216 -16.68 9.04 17.68
CA GLY A 216 -15.83 8.91 16.49
C GLY A 216 -15.81 10.14 15.60
N ILE A 217 -15.00 10.11 14.56
CA ILE A 217 -14.78 11.22 13.60
C ILE A 217 -15.15 10.82 12.16
N ALA A 218 -16.11 9.90 12.00
CA ALA A 218 -16.47 9.34 10.70
C ALA A 218 -16.89 10.41 9.68
N ARG A 219 -17.54 11.49 10.11
CA ARG A 219 -17.95 12.60 9.23
C ARG A 219 -16.73 13.29 8.61
N THR A 220 -15.75 13.65 9.42
CA THR A 220 -14.52 14.29 8.93
C THR A 220 -13.72 13.35 8.03
N LEU A 221 -13.65 12.06 8.38
CA LEU A 221 -13.01 11.04 7.54
C LEU A 221 -13.74 10.86 6.21
N GLU A 222 -15.07 10.91 6.18
CA GLU A 222 -15.87 10.84 4.94
C GLU A 222 -15.49 12.00 3.99
N GLU A 223 -15.44 13.24 4.50
CA GLU A 223 -15.07 14.40 3.68
C GLU A 223 -13.64 14.27 3.13
N ILE A 224 -12.68 13.91 3.98
CA ILE A 224 -11.30 13.68 3.56
C ILE A 224 -11.23 12.58 2.49
N ARG A 225 -11.96 11.49 2.66
CA ARG A 225 -11.97 10.39 1.70
C ARG A 225 -12.62 10.78 0.38
N PHE A 226 -13.72 11.49 0.42
CA PHE A 226 -14.40 11.98 -0.79
C PHE A 226 -13.46 12.85 -1.63
N GLU A 227 -12.83 13.85 -1.02
CA GLU A 227 -11.86 14.72 -1.70
C GLU A 227 -10.66 13.94 -2.23
N THR A 228 -10.17 12.98 -1.45
CA THR A 228 -9.06 12.10 -1.88
C THR A 228 -9.43 11.30 -3.12
N LEU A 229 -10.61 10.67 -3.15
CA LEU A 229 -11.07 9.89 -4.30
C LEU A 229 -11.24 10.77 -5.54
N MET A 230 -11.81 11.98 -5.37
CA MET A 230 -11.93 12.95 -6.46
C MET A 230 -10.56 13.35 -7.02
N SER A 231 -9.58 13.61 -6.16
CA SER A 231 -8.22 13.99 -6.58
C SER A 231 -7.44 12.85 -7.22
N TYR A 232 -7.79 11.59 -6.90
CA TYR A 232 -7.09 10.40 -7.40
C TYR A 232 -7.54 9.95 -8.78
N GLY A 233 -8.65 10.49 -9.33
CA GLY A 233 -9.17 10.10 -10.64
C GLY A 233 -10.42 9.19 -10.58
N GLN A 234 -11.06 9.06 -9.42
CA GLN A 234 -12.25 8.21 -9.30
C GLN A 234 -13.42 8.70 -10.14
N ASN A 235 -13.55 10.02 -10.32
CA ASN A 235 -14.58 10.59 -11.18
C ASN A 235 -14.39 10.21 -12.66
N GLU A 236 -13.16 10.19 -13.13
CA GLU A 236 -12.77 9.81 -14.49
C GLU A 236 -13.04 8.30 -14.72
N ILE A 237 -12.72 7.46 -13.74
CA ILE A 237 -13.02 6.03 -13.81
C ILE A 237 -14.52 5.79 -13.93
N LEU A 238 -15.33 6.43 -13.10
CA LEU A 238 -16.78 6.24 -13.12
C LEU A 238 -17.44 6.87 -14.35
N ALA A 239 -16.82 7.83 -15.01
CA ALA A 239 -17.37 8.47 -16.20
C ALA A 239 -17.56 7.49 -17.37
N GLU A 240 -16.79 6.40 -17.43
CA GLU A 240 -16.92 5.37 -18.46
C GLU A 240 -18.25 4.60 -18.38
N THR A 241 -18.79 4.42 -17.18
CA THR A 241 -20.00 3.61 -16.95
C THR A 241 -21.18 4.41 -16.40
N MET A 242 -20.93 5.62 -15.91
CA MET A 242 -21.92 6.47 -15.26
C MET A 242 -21.86 7.90 -15.84
N PRO A 243 -22.63 8.21 -16.90
CA PRO A 243 -22.57 9.51 -17.58
C PRO A 243 -23.00 10.70 -16.72
N ASP A 244 -23.97 10.52 -15.80
CA ASP A 244 -24.47 11.61 -14.94
C ASP A 244 -23.44 12.01 -13.87
N PRO A 245 -22.94 13.27 -13.85
CA PRO A 245 -21.99 13.75 -12.85
C PRO A 245 -22.52 13.71 -11.42
N LYS A 246 -23.83 13.91 -11.23
CA LYS A 246 -24.46 13.86 -9.89
C LYS A 246 -24.49 12.43 -9.36
N ALA A 247 -24.80 11.46 -10.22
CA ALA A 247 -24.76 10.05 -9.86
C ALA A 247 -23.33 9.61 -9.50
N ARG A 248 -22.31 10.05 -10.27
CA ARG A 248 -20.90 9.79 -9.94
C ARG A 248 -20.51 10.33 -8.57
N ALA A 249 -20.83 11.61 -8.32
CA ALA A 249 -20.53 12.23 -7.03
C ALA A 249 -21.20 11.49 -5.87
N ALA A 250 -22.46 11.05 -6.05
CA ALA A 250 -23.18 10.27 -5.06
C ALA A 250 -22.52 8.90 -4.81
N ALA A 251 -22.09 8.20 -5.86
CA ALA A 251 -21.39 6.93 -5.74
C ALA A 251 -20.04 7.07 -5.02
N ILE A 252 -19.26 8.11 -5.34
CA ILE A 252 -18.00 8.43 -4.66
C ILE A 252 -18.25 8.74 -3.18
N ARG A 253 -19.30 9.50 -2.87
CA ARG A 253 -19.70 9.83 -1.50
C ARG A 253 -20.07 8.57 -0.72
N ALA A 254 -20.86 7.67 -1.30
CA ALA A 254 -21.21 6.40 -0.68
C ALA A 254 -19.99 5.54 -0.36
N ASN A 255 -19.01 5.50 -1.28
CA ASN A 255 -17.72 4.81 -1.02
C ASN A 255 -16.97 5.46 0.15
N ALA A 256 -16.87 6.79 0.15
CA ALA A 256 -16.22 7.52 1.23
C ALA A 256 -16.88 7.28 2.58
N GLN A 257 -18.21 7.27 2.63
CA GLN A 257 -18.99 7.00 3.85
C GLN A 257 -18.78 5.57 4.36
N ALA A 258 -18.76 4.57 3.47
CA ALA A 258 -18.50 3.20 3.86
C ALA A 258 -17.07 3.04 4.45
N TRP A 259 -16.09 3.66 3.80
CA TRP A 259 -14.71 3.64 4.25
C TRP A 259 -14.51 4.38 5.60
N SER A 260 -15.16 5.52 5.81
CA SER A 260 -15.00 6.32 7.04
C SER A 260 -15.46 5.62 8.31
N LYS A 261 -16.33 4.62 8.19
CA LYS A 261 -16.82 3.81 9.32
C LYS A 261 -15.80 2.77 9.82
N ILE A 262 -14.81 2.46 9.00
CA ILE A 262 -13.84 1.39 9.26
C ILE A 262 -12.41 1.89 9.35
N TYR A 263 -12.11 3.09 8.85
CA TYR A 263 -10.76 3.62 8.88
C TYR A 263 -10.51 4.47 10.14
N ASP A 264 -9.24 4.71 10.42
CA ASP A 264 -8.80 5.40 11.64
C ASP A 264 -8.03 6.69 11.31
N GLY A 265 -8.38 7.79 11.97
CA GLY A 265 -7.76 9.10 11.73
C GLY A 265 -6.30 9.16 12.15
N HIS A 266 -5.93 8.54 13.28
CA HIS A 266 -4.54 8.48 13.70
C HIS A 266 -3.68 7.62 12.78
N SER A 267 -4.24 6.55 12.20
CA SER A 267 -3.56 5.76 11.16
C SER A 267 -3.21 6.61 9.94
N MET A 268 -4.09 7.55 9.55
CA MET A 268 -3.73 8.52 8.50
C MET A 268 -2.52 9.37 8.89
N VAL A 269 -2.50 9.89 10.10
CA VAL A 269 -1.39 10.74 10.61
C VAL A 269 -0.08 9.95 10.67
N VAL A 270 -0.11 8.77 11.27
CA VAL A 270 1.07 7.91 11.46
C VAL A 270 1.67 7.50 10.11
N LEU A 271 0.84 7.01 9.19
CA LEU A 271 1.30 6.63 7.84
C LEU A 271 1.80 7.85 7.05
N ARG A 272 1.18 9.03 7.23
CA ARG A 272 1.64 10.27 6.58
C ARG A 272 3.01 10.70 7.08
N LYS A 273 3.28 10.58 8.40
CA LYS A 273 4.60 10.77 8.97
C LYS A 273 5.61 9.79 8.37
N ALA A 274 5.28 8.49 8.32
CA ALA A 274 6.13 7.48 7.72
C ALA A 274 6.47 7.77 6.25
N ILE A 275 5.49 8.22 5.44
CA ILE A 275 5.70 8.68 4.07
C ILE A 275 6.72 9.85 4.04
N GLY A 276 6.67 10.75 5.00
CA GLY A 276 7.62 11.88 5.09
C GLY A 276 9.08 11.46 5.30
N THR A 277 9.34 10.24 5.77
CA THR A 277 10.70 9.75 6.04
C THR A 277 11.38 9.10 4.84
N ILE A 278 10.66 8.83 3.73
CA ILE A 278 11.22 8.14 2.58
C ILE A 278 12.07 9.05 1.70
N ASP A 279 13.33 8.72 1.58
CA ASP A 279 14.23 9.19 0.53
C ASP A 279 15.32 8.12 0.31
N VAL A 280 15.26 7.42 -0.82
CA VAL A 280 16.27 6.44 -1.19
C VAL A 280 17.21 6.94 -2.29
N THR A 281 17.14 8.22 -2.65
CA THR A 281 17.97 8.78 -3.73
C THR A 281 19.46 8.72 -3.41
N GLY A 282 19.83 8.82 -2.13
CA GLY A 282 21.19 8.60 -1.65
C GLY A 282 21.62 7.13 -1.56
N ASP A 283 20.67 6.20 -1.69
CA ASP A 283 20.90 4.77 -1.52
C ASP A 283 20.95 3.97 -2.83
N TYR A 284 20.92 4.63 -4.00
CA TYR A 284 20.86 3.95 -5.30
C TYR A 284 22.00 2.91 -5.50
N ALA A 285 23.17 3.12 -4.92
CA ALA A 285 24.24 2.14 -4.96
C ALA A 285 23.86 0.78 -4.33
N LYS A 286 22.97 0.78 -3.32
CA LYS A 286 22.45 -0.43 -2.66
C LYS A 286 21.46 -1.19 -3.54
N LEU A 287 20.80 -0.51 -4.48
CA LEU A 287 19.82 -1.09 -5.39
C LEU A 287 20.47 -1.77 -6.61
N LYS A 288 21.80 -1.65 -6.76
CA LYS A 288 22.51 -2.29 -7.87
C LYS A 288 22.32 -3.81 -7.81
N GLY A 289 21.90 -4.39 -8.96
CA GLY A 289 21.53 -5.80 -9.06
C GLY A 289 20.03 -6.09 -8.89
N THR A 290 19.25 -5.12 -8.38
CA THR A 290 17.78 -5.18 -8.37
C THR A 290 17.23 -4.52 -9.63
N LYS A 291 16.43 -5.24 -10.42
CA LYS A 291 15.77 -4.67 -11.61
C LYS A 291 14.56 -3.84 -11.19
N ILE A 292 14.28 -2.77 -11.92
CA ILE A 292 13.15 -1.88 -11.62
C ILE A 292 12.23 -1.78 -12.84
N LEU A 293 10.95 -2.11 -12.65
CA LEU A 293 9.88 -1.71 -13.57
C LEU A 293 9.16 -0.52 -12.92
N TYR A 294 9.48 0.69 -13.38
CA TYR A 294 8.94 1.94 -12.86
C TYR A 294 7.78 2.42 -13.75
N VAL A 295 6.56 2.40 -13.20
CA VAL A 295 5.32 2.66 -13.96
C VAL A 295 4.67 3.94 -13.46
N GLN A 296 4.39 4.87 -14.38
CA GLN A 296 3.83 6.19 -14.06
C GLN A 296 2.56 6.49 -14.86
N SER A 297 1.76 7.41 -14.33
CA SER A 297 0.59 7.97 -14.98
C SER A 297 0.84 9.46 -15.28
N PRO A 298 0.75 9.90 -16.54
CA PRO A 298 0.98 11.31 -16.89
C PRO A 298 -0.08 12.28 -16.32
N THR A 299 -1.22 11.75 -15.91
CA THR A 299 -2.32 12.54 -15.32
C THR A 299 -2.37 12.46 -13.78
N ASP A 300 -1.37 11.84 -13.14
CA ASP A 300 -1.26 11.79 -11.68
C ASP A 300 -0.92 13.17 -11.10
N LYS A 301 -1.83 13.70 -10.28
CA LYS A 301 -1.66 15.02 -9.63
C LYS A 301 -0.85 14.97 -8.33
N LEU A 302 -0.52 13.77 -7.83
CA LEU A 302 0.26 13.61 -6.60
C LEU A 302 1.76 13.48 -6.87
N PHE A 303 2.11 12.83 -7.97
CA PHE A 303 3.49 12.60 -8.39
C PHE A 303 3.71 13.24 -9.75
N ASP A 304 4.41 14.37 -9.76
CA ASP A 304 4.73 15.09 -10.98
C ASP A 304 5.60 14.21 -11.90
N ILE A 305 5.01 13.78 -12.99
CA ILE A 305 5.68 12.91 -13.96
C ILE A 305 6.93 13.57 -14.56
N ALA A 306 6.99 14.91 -14.60
CA ALA A 306 8.14 15.65 -15.11
C ALA A 306 9.44 15.38 -14.32
N LEU A 307 9.32 14.90 -13.08
CA LEU A 307 10.46 14.50 -12.25
C LEU A 307 10.97 13.09 -12.55
N SER A 308 10.14 12.23 -13.14
CA SER A 308 10.47 10.83 -13.38
C SER A 308 11.68 10.59 -14.27
N PRO A 309 11.90 11.35 -15.39
CA PRO A 309 13.10 11.19 -16.21
C PRO A 309 14.40 11.45 -15.45
N ALA A 310 14.42 12.41 -14.52
CA ALA A 310 15.60 12.67 -13.70
C ALA A 310 15.89 11.49 -12.76
N TYR A 311 14.87 10.97 -12.06
CA TYR A 311 15.03 9.79 -11.21
C TYR A 311 15.52 8.57 -12.00
N VAL A 312 14.95 8.31 -13.17
CA VAL A 312 15.36 7.21 -14.05
C VAL A 312 16.82 7.37 -14.49
N SER A 313 17.19 8.60 -14.90
CA SER A 313 18.57 8.92 -15.29
C SER A 313 19.55 8.63 -14.15
N ASP A 314 19.25 9.08 -12.94
CA ASP A 314 20.13 8.91 -11.79
C ASP A 314 20.23 7.45 -11.33
N MET A 315 19.13 6.70 -11.34
CA MET A 315 19.13 5.25 -11.12
C MET A 315 20.01 4.51 -12.15
N ARG A 316 19.89 4.85 -13.44
CA ARG A 316 20.72 4.25 -14.51
C ARG A 316 22.20 4.62 -14.38
N LYS A 317 22.53 5.85 -14.01
CA LYS A 317 23.92 6.27 -13.69
C LYS A 317 24.50 5.47 -12.53
N ALA A 318 23.68 5.09 -11.56
CA ALA A 318 24.10 4.22 -10.46
C ALA A 318 24.22 2.73 -10.86
N GLY A 319 23.98 2.38 -12.12
CA GLY A 319 24.10 1.03 -12.67
C GLY A 319 22.87 0.14 -12.39
N ILE A 320 21.71 0.74 -12.15
CA ILE A 320 20.44 0.00 -11.93
C ILE A 320 19.77 -0.22 -13.30
N ASP A 321 19.31 -1.46 -13.54
CA ASP A 321 18.51 -1.83 -14.71
C ASP A 321 17.07 -1.34 -14.52
N VAL A 322 16.70 -0.22 -15.18
CA VAL A 322 15.39 0.42 -15.06
C VAL A 322 14.65 0.37 -16.39
N THR A 323 13.52 -0.32 -16.39
CA THR A 323 12.47 -0.21 -17.40
C THR A 323 11.46 0.84 -16.92
N TYR A 324 11.32 1.94 -17.65
CA TYR A 324 10.39 3.03 -17.34
C TYR A 324 9.20 2.99 -18.30
N VAL A 325 7.99 3.11 -17.76
CA VAL A 325 6.74 3.06 -18.52
C VAL A 325 5.81 4.18 -18.09
N GLU A 326 5.33 4.95 -19.05
CA GLU A 326 4.22 5.89 -18.89
C GLU A 326 2.94 5.25 -19.45
N LEU A 327 1.90 5.18 -18.63
CA LEU A 327 0.62 4.61 -19.04
C LEU A 327 -0.18 5.66 -19.83
N PRO A 328 -0.67 5.36 -21.04
CA PRO A 328 -1.53 6.28 -21.79
C PRO A 328 -2.95 6.30 -21.19
N THR A 329 -3.13 6.99 -20.06
CA THR A 329 -4.34 6.96 -19.23
C THR A 329 -4.72 8.36 -18.72
N ASP A 330 -6.01 8.57 -18.49
CA ASP A 330 -6.58 9.73 -17.82
C ASP A 330 -7.02 9.45 -16.36
N LYS A 331 -6.76 8.22 -15.85
CA LYS A 331 -7.21 7.78 -14.53
C LYS A 331 -6.37 8.29 -13.36
N GLY A 332 -5.43 9.20 -13.60
CA GLY A 332 -4.66 9.86 -12.56
C GLY A 332 -3.88 8.89 -11.68
N HIS A 333 -3.99 9.09 -10.36
CA HIS A 333 -3.30 8.28 -9.36
C HIS A 333 -3.80 6.83 -9.27
N MET A 334 -5.03 6.58 -9.75
CA MET A 334 -5.63 5.24 -9.74
C MET A 334 -5.29 4.40 -10.97
N ALA A 335 -4.56 4.94 -11.94
CA ALA A 335 -4.25 4.31 -13.22
C ALA A 335 -3.66 2.90 -13.11
N SER A 336 -2.77 2.66 -12.15
CA SER A 336 -2.07 1.38 -12.03
C SER A 336 -2.98 0.18 -11.74
N HIS A 337 -4.19 0.42 -11.21
CA HIS A 337 -5.19 -0.62 -10.98
C HIS A 337 -6.45 -0.45 -11.84
N ALA A 338 -6.89 0.78 -12.08
CA ALA A 338 -8.06 1.03 -12.92
C ALA A 338 -7.80 0.61 -14.38
N ASP A 339 -6.60 0.89 -14.87
CA ASP A 339 -6.16 0.53 -16.22
C ASP A 339 -5.13 -0.62 -16.22
N ALA A 340 -5.33 -1.59 -15.34
CA ALA A 340 -4.47 -2.76 -15.23
C ALA A 340 -4.20 -3.43 -16.59
N ALA A 341 -5.18 -3.47 -17.47
CA ALA A 341 -5.06 -4.08 -18.80
C ALA A 341 -3.98 -3.41 -19.69
N LEU A 342 -3.70 -2.11 -19.50
CA LEU A 342 -2.70 -1.39 -20.31
C LEU A 342 -1.28 -1.88 -20.05
N TRP A 343 -0.97 -2.31 -18.82
CA TRP A 343 0.38 -2.70 -18.46
C TRP A 343 0.55 -4.14 -17.97
N ALA A 344 -0.55 -4.89 -17.81
CA ALA A 344 -0.50 -6.30 -17.47
C ALA A 344 0.43 -7.12 -18.40
N PRO A 345 0.43 -6.91 -19.74
CA PRO A 345 1.37 -7.61 -20.62
C PRO A 345 2.83 -7.26 -20.34
N ILE A 346 3.11 -6.00 -20.01
CA ILE A 346 4.46 -5.49 -19.68
C ILE A 346 4.93 -6.11 -18.37
N LEU A 347 4.09 -6.04 -17.33
CA LEU A 347 4.37 -6.65 -16.02
C LEU A 347 4.62 -8.15 -16.13
N GLY A 348 3.75 -8.87 -16.83
CA GLY A 348 3.89 -10.32 -17.01
C GLY A 348 5.17 -10.68 -17.76
N ALA A 349 5.52 -9.95 -18.84
CA ALA A 349 6.76 -10.15 -19.56
C ALA A 349 8.00 -9.82 -18.71
N PHE A 350 7.93 -8.77 -17.86
CA PHE A 350 9.00 -8.40 -16.94
C PHE A 350 9.22 -9.50 -15.90
N LEU A 351 8.16 -9.99 -15.26
CA LEU A 351 8.27 -11.03 -14.22
C LEU A 351 8.83 -12.35 -14.77
N ARG A 352 8.37 -12.78 -15.95
CA ARG A 352 8.89 -14.00 -16.60
C ARG A 352 10.38 -13.96 -16.89
N ARG A 353 10.98 -12.79 -17.09
CA ARG A 353 12.43 -12.63 -17.27
C ARG A 353 13.24 -12.70 -15.96
N LEU A 354 12.56 -12.76 -14.81
CA LEU A 354 13.19 -12.90 -13.50
C LEU A 354 13.23 -14.36 -13.01
N SER A 355 12.44 -15.22 -13.65
CA SER A 355 12.30 -16.65 -13.34
C SER A 355 13.54 -17.41 -13.72
#